data_996af97403e05fd098edc6dbd3ee258d
#
_entry.id   996af97403e05fd098edc6dbd3ee258d
#
_cell.length_a   1.000
_cell.length_b   1.000
_cell.length_c   1.000
_cell.angle_alpha   90.00
_cell.angle_beta   90.00
_cell.angle_gamma   90.00
#
_symmetry.space_group_name_H-M   'P 1'
#
loop_
_entity.id
_entity.type
_entity.pdbx_description
1 polymer ?
#
loop_
_entity_poly.entity_id
_entity_poly.type
_entity_poly.pdbx_seq_one_letter_code
_entity_poly.pdbx_strand_id
1 'polypeptide(L)'
;MIERKYKMKMKIYNTLTRKKEELITLKKGECSIYSCGPTVYSYAHIGNFRYFLFVDLLRRVLKNILGLKLKHVMNITDVGHLVSDEDYGEDKMMKAARLENKTPFDIARFYEKAFLDDMKSLNIDMPEIIVRATDNIKEMEEYVKKIIENGFAYETEDTIYFDTSKLDKYGILSNINIEQQKEGARVEQDINKKNKTDFAIWIKAPKEHIMKWDSFFGPSYPGWHLECSTMSKKYLGEEFDIHTGGTDHISIHHENEIAQSKGECGKVPANYWIHSEFLQVDGGKMSKSLRKYIYNKRSRRKRI
;
A
#
# COMPACT_ATOMS: atom_id res chain seq x y z
N MET A 1 41.30 -14.36 -23.09
CA MET A 1 39.90 -14.04 -23.48
C MET A 1 39.35 -13.01 -22.51
N ILE A 2 39.21 -11.76 -22.93
CA ILE A 2 38.70 -10.66 -22.12
C ILE A 2 37.17 -10.79 -22.17
N GLU A 3 36.55 -11.36 -21.13
CA GLU A 3 35.10 -11.27 -20.97
C GLU A 3 34.69 -9.78 -20.82
N ARG A 4 34.29 -9.16 -21.92
CA ARG A 4 33.49 -7.94 -21.88
C ARG A 4 32.14 -8.33 -21.29
N LYS A 5 32.02 -8.34 -19.96
CA LYS A 5 30.70 -8.30 -19.29
C LYS A 5 30.06 -6.98 -19.69
N TYR A 6 29.26 -7.01 -20.74
CA TYR A 6 28.33 -5.94 -21.03
C TYR A 6 27.41 -5.84 -19.79
N LYS A 7 27.67 -4.85 -18.95
CA LYS A 7 26.82 -4.55 -17.82
C LYS A 7 25.52 -4.02 -18.41
N MET A 8 24.52 -4.90 -18.56
CA MET A 8 23.22 -4.49 -19.09
C MET A 8 22.65 -3.39 -18.22
N LYS A 9 22.28 -2.28 -18.86
CA LYS A 9 21.60 -1.17 -18.22
C LYS A 9 20.10 -1.33 -18.44
N MET A 10 19.34 -1.22 -17.37
CA MET A 10 17.89 -1.24 -17.44
C MET A 10 17.35 0.17 -17.30
N LYS A 11 16.41 0.54 -18.17
CA LYS A 11 15.59 1.75 -17.99
C LYS A 11 14.20 1.37 -17.54
N ILE A 12 13.69 2.10 -16.56
CA ILE A 12 12.39 1.87 -15.95
C ILE A 12 11.61 3.18 -15.92
N TYR A 13 10.30 3.13 -16.13
CA TYR A 13 9.48 4.30 -16.01
C TYR A 13 9.22 4.59 -14.53
N ASN A 14 9.61 5.77 -14.09
CA ASN A 14 9.40 6.24 -12.73
C ASN A 14 8.21 7.21 -12.69
N THR A 15 7.16 6.84 -11.96
CA THR A 15 5.96 7.69 -11.84
C THR A 15 6.27 9.02 -11.17
N LEU A 16 7.23 9.05 -10.23
CA LEU A 16 7.59 10.28 -9.53
C LEU A 16 8.16 11.34 -10.47
N THR A 17 9.05 10.94 -11.39
CA THR A 17 9.69 11.84 -12.36
C THR A 17 8.98 11.87 -13.71
N ARG A 18 8.07 10.89 -13.96
CA ARG A 18 7.36 10.67 -15.24
C ARG A 18 8.27 10.44 -16.44
N LYS A 19 9.42 9.87 -16.19
CA LYS A 19 10.44 9.58 -17.21
C LYS A 19 10.89 8.14 -17.15
N LYS A 20 11.41 7.65 -18.28
CA LYS A 20 12.20 6.41 -18.32
C LYS A 20 13.62 6.73 -17.92
N GLU A 21 14.05 6.23 -16.78
CA GLU A 21 15.35 6.49 -16.17
C GLU A 21 16.17 5.21 -16.08
N GLU A 22 17.49 5.32 -16.08
CA GLU A 22 18.38 4.21 -15.78
C GLU A 22 18.23 3.79 -14.32
N LEU A 23 18.02 2.51 -14.07
CA LEU A 23 17.96 1.98 -12.71
C LEU A 23 19.35 2.01 -12.07
N ILE A 24 19.50 2.85 -11.06
CA ILE A 24 20.69 2.97 -10.22
C ILE A 24 20.27 2.62 -8.79
N THR A 25 20.80 1.53 -8.25
CA THR A 25 20.48 1.07 -6.91
C THR A 25 21.31 1.77 -5.85
N LEU A 26 20.73 1.98 -4.65
CA LEU A 26 21.39 2.58 -3.49
C LEU A 26 22.63 1.79 -3.06
N LYS A 27 22.56 0.46 -3.15
CA LYS A 27 23.67 -0.44 -2.87
C LYS A 27 24.08 -1.18 -4.13
N LYS A 28 25.36 -1.09 -4.46
CA LYS A 28 25.93 -1.78 -5.64
C LYS A 28 25.70 -3.29 -5.55
N GLY A 29 25.02 -3.86 -6.56
CA GLY A 29 24.75 -5.30 -6.65
C GLY A 29 23.54 -5.78 -5.84
N GLU A 30 22.85 -4.88 -5.14
CA GLU A 30 21.61 -5.17 -4.40
C GLU A 30 20.46 -4.27 -4.92
N CYS A 31 19.23 -4.71 -4.72
CA CYS A 31 18.04 -3.89 -4.99
C CYS A 31 16.99 -4.17 -3.92
N SER A 32 16.55 -3.11 -3.26
CA SER A 32 15.50 -3.13 -2.25
C SER A 32 14.15 -2.77 -2.88
N ILE A 33 13.12 -3.57 -2.60
CA ILE A 33 11.79 -3.41 -3.19
C ILE A 33 10.76 -3.47 -2.06
N TYR A 34 9.83 -2.54 -2.05
CA TYR A 34 8.59 -2.64 -1.29
C TYR A 34 7.40 -2.75 -2.24
N SER A 35 6.52 -3.69 -1.97
CA SER A 35 5.29 -3.91 -2.75
C SER A 35 4.07 -3.85 -1.86
N CYS A 36 3.11 -3.00 -2.20
CA CYS A 36 1.81 -3.04 -1.55
C CYS A 36 1.17 -4.41 -1.77
N GLY A 37 0.88 -5.09 -0.68
CA GLY A 37 0.28 -6.41 -0.69
C GLY A 37 -1.25 -6.38 -0.71
N PRO A 38 -1.91 -7.53 -0.56
CA PRO A 38 -3.37 -7.62 -0.57
C PRO A 38 -3.98 -7.18 0.75
N THR A 39 -5.19 -6.60 0.67
CA THR A 39 -6.11 -6.54 1.81
C THR A 39 -6.89 -7.85 1.87
N VAL A 40 -6.74 -8.58 2.98
CA VAL A 40 -7.17 -9.98 3.10
C VAL A 40 -8.56 -10.16 3.71
N TYR A 41 -9.57 -9.48 3.16
CA TYR A 41 -10.98 -9.62 3.56
C TYR A 41 -11.80 -10.50 2.61
N SER A 42 -11.26 -10.88 1.46
CA SER A 42 -11.93 -11.68 0.44
C SER A 42 -10.92 -12.28 -0.54
N TYR A 43 -11.34 -13.25 -1.37
CA TYR A 43 -10.49 -13.80 -2.43
C TYR A 43 -10.00 -12.71 -3.38
N ALA A 44 -8.71 -12.78 -3.72
CA ALA A 44 -8.15 -12.01 -4.82
C ALA A 44 -8.65 -12.58 -6.16
N HIS A 45 -8.98 -11.70 -7.10
CA HIS A 45 -9.34 -12.07 -8.47
C HIS A 45 -8.14 -11.90 -9.41
N ILE A 46 -8.22 -12.39 -10.64
CA ILE A 46 -7.09 -12.34 -11.58
C ILE A 46 -6.64 -10.90 -11.90
N GLY A 47 -7.54 -9.92 -11.80
CA GLY A 47 -7.20 -8.50 -11.93
C GLY A 47 -6.22 -8.01 -10.86
N ASN A 48 -6.34 -8.53 -9.61
CA ASN A 48 -5.35 -8.26 -8.57
C ASN A 48 -4.03 -8.96 -8.87
N PHE A 49 -4.07 -10.21 -9.34
CA PHE A 49 -2.87 -10.97 -9.67
C PHE A 49 -2.09 -10.41 -10.86
N ARG A 50 -2.70 -9.62 -11.74
CA ARG A 50 -1.96 -8.90 -12.77
C ARG A 50 -0.82 -8.05 -12.18
N TYR A 51 -1.08 -7.36 -11.08
CA TYR A 51 -0.08 -6.57 -10.38
C TYR A 51 1.03 -7.45 -9.80
N PHE A 52 0.69 -8.52 -9.10
CA PHE A 52 1.69 -9.42 -8.50
C PHE A 52 2.54 -10.15 -9.55
N LEU A 53 1.96 -10.51 -10.70
CA LEU A 53 2.69 -11.06 -11.86
C LEU A 53 3.64 -10.02 -12.47
N PHE A 54 3.23 -8.76 -12.53
CA PHE A 54 4.10 -7.67 -13.00
C PHE A 54 5.30 -7.50 -12.06
N VAL A 55 5.08 -7.50 -10.75
CA VAL A 55 6.16 -7.43 -9.75
C VAL A 55 7.09 -8.64 -9.84
N ASP A 56 6.54 -9.84 -10.03
CA ASP A 56 7.33 -11.06 -10.22
C ASP A 56 8.22 -10.98 -11.48
N LEU A 57 7.67 -10.50 -12.60
CA LEU A 57 8.45 -10.27 -13.82
C LEU A 57 9.58 -9.28 -13.58
N LEU A 58 9.31 -8.15 -12.90
CA LEU A 58 10.33 -7.18 -12.53
C LEU A 58 11.43 -7.84 -11.69
N ARG A 59 11.06 -8.60 -10.65
CA ARG A 59 12.01 -9.32 -9.79
C ARG A 59 12.90 -10.30 -10.59
N ARG A 60 12.29 -11.09 -11.47
CA ARG A 60 13.02 -12.04 -12.33
C ARG A 60 14.02 -11.33 -13.24
N VAL A 61 13.67 -10.19 -13.81
CA VAL A 61 14.60 -9.38 -14.61
C VAL A 61 15.75 -8.84 -13.75
N LEU A 62 15.44 -8.25 -12.60
CA LEU A 62 16.45 -7.71 -11.69
C LEU A 62 17.43 -8.79 -11.21
N LYS A 63 16.92 -9.95 -10.83
CA LYS A 63 17.69 -11.07 -10.28
C LYS A 63 18.46 -11.82 -11.38
N ASN A 64 17.76 -12.29 -12.42
CA ASN A 64 18.33 -13.26 -13.36
C ASN A 64 19.05 -12.59 -14.53
N ILE A 65 18.68 -11.37 -14.91
CA ILE A 65 19.26 -10.66 -16.04
C ILE A 65 20.30 -9.64 -15.57
N LEU A 66 19.97 -8.85 -14.54
CA LEU A 66 20.91 -7.86 -14.01
C LEU A 66 21.82 -8.41 -12.91
N GLY A 67 21.54 -9.61 -12.39
CA GLY A 67 22.35 -10.28 -11.37
C GLY A 67 22.29 -9.58 -10.00
N LEU A 68 21.22 -8.87 -9.70
CA LEU A 68 21.05 -8.16 -8.42
C LEU A 68 20.57 -9.11 -7.33
N LYS A 69 21.11 -8.95 -6.13
CA LYS A 69 20.56 -9.56 -4.91
C LYS A 69 19.34 -8.72 -4.47
N LEU A 70 18.18 -9.37 -4.36
CA LEU A 70 16.96 -8.67 -3.98
C LEU A 70 16.72 -8.73 -2.47
N LYS A 71 16.18 -7.65 -1.95
CA LYS A 71 15.51 -7.59 -0.65
C LYS A 71 14.10 -7.04 -0.87
N HIS A 72 13.13 -7.93 -1.11
CA HIS A 72 11.75 -7.59 -1.40
C HIS A 72 10.86 -7.83 -0.19
N VAL A 73 10.20 -6.78 0.24
CA VAL A 73 9.20 -6.77 1.31
C VAL A 73 7.81 -6.57 0.71
N MET A 74 6.87 -7.41 1.10
CA MET A 74 5.46 -7.27 0.76
C MET A 74 4.62 -7.34 2.03
N ASN A 75 3.73 -6.38 2.24
CA ASN A 75 2.81 -6.42 3.36
C ASN A 75 1.60 -7.31 3.10
N ILE A 76 0.96 -7.73 4.17
CA ILE A 76 -0.41 -8.22 4.22
C ILE A 76 -1.20 -7.22 5.04
N THR A 77 -2.15 -6.55 4.43
CA THR A 77 -3.09 -5.66 5.10
C THR A 77 -4.17 -6.50 5.77
N ASP A 78 -3.92 -6.85 7.01
CA ASP A 78 -4.79 -7.67 7.87
C ASP A 78 -5.40 -6.88 9.03
N VAL A 79 -5.27 -5.56 9.01
CA VAL A 79 -6.03 -4.61 9.83
C VAL A 79 -7.29 -4.21 9.06
N GLY A 80 -8.35 -3.87 9.78
CA GLY A 80 -9.60 -3.42 9.17
C GLY A 80 -9.44 -2.05 8.50
N HIS A 81 -9.97 -1.92 7.29
CA HIS A 81 -10.02 -0.66 6.56
C HIS A 81 -11.43 -0.35 6.10
N LEU A 82 -11.74 0.93 6.01
CA LEU A 82 -13.04 1.41 5.59
C LEU A 82 -13.39 1.01 4.15
N VAL A 83 -14.67 0.89 3.83
CA VAL A 83 -15.17 0.39 2.53
C VAL A 83 -14.79 1.31 1.38
N SER A 84 -14.79 2.61 1.60
CA SER A 84 -14.24 3.61 0.68
C SER A 84 -12.75 3.79 0.95
N ASP A 85 -11.99 4.20 -0.06
CA ASP A 85 -10.60 4.63 0.09
C ASP A 85 -10.53 6.01 0.81
N GLU A 86 -11.63 6.41 1.44
CA GLU A 86 -11.86 7.60 2.24
C GLU A 86 -11.82 7.24 3.73
N ASP A 87 -11.72 8.25 4.60
CA ASP A 87 -11.64 8.09 6.06
C ASP A 87 -12.99 7.70 6.72
N TYR A 88 -14.01 7.30 5.93
CA TYR A 88 -15.36 6.96 6.39
C TYR A 88 -15.88 5.67 5.79
N GLY A 89 -16.78 5.02 6.53
CA GLY A 89 -17.52 3.85 6.06
C GLY A 89 -17.41 2.64 6.97
N GLU A 90 -18.05 1.53 6.58
CA GLU A 90 -17.97 0.27 7.31
C GLU A 90 -16.62 -0.40 7.02
N ASP A 91 -15.97 -0.93 8.06
CA ASP A 91 -14.75 -1.70 7.95
C ASP A 91 -14.95 -2.96 7.11
N LYS A 92 -14.11 -3.16 6.08
CA LYS A 92 -14.16 -4.30 5.15
C LYS A 92 -13.98 -5.64 5.85
N MET A 93 -13.09 -5.70 6.87
CA MET A 93 -12.82 -6.91 7.64
C MET A 93 -13.99 -7.25 8.56
N MET A 94 -14.54 -6.25 9.27
CA MET A 94 -15.70 -6.39 10.13
C MET A 94 -16.92 -6.84 9.34
N LYS A 95 -17.14 -6.27 8.15
CA LYS A 95 -18.21 -6.68 7.24
C LYS A 95 -18.07 -8.13 6.79
N ALA A 96 -16.88 -8.54 6.36
CA ALA A 96 -16.61 -9.92 5.97
C ALA A 96 -16.79 -10.90 7.14
N ALA A 97 -16.31 -10.52 8.33
CA ALA A 97 -16.45 -11.31 9.54
C ALA A 97 -17.92 -11.59 9.90
N ARG A 98 -18.76 -10.54 9.85
CA ARG A 98 -20.20 -10.62 10.09
C ARG A 98 -20.89 -11.54 9.07
N LEU A 99 -20.58 -11.39 7.78
CA LEU A 99 -21.17 -12.18 6.69
C LEU A 99 -20.78 -13.67 6.77
N GLU A 100 -19.59 -13.99 7.26
CA GLU A 100 -19.09 -15.37 7.37
C GLU A 100 -19.23 -15.96 8.78
N ASN A 101 -19.77 -15.19 9.74
CA ASN A 101 -19.90 -15.60 11.16
C ASN A 101 -18.54 -16.04 11.75
N LYS A 102 -17.50 -15.23 11.52
CA LYS A 102 -16.12 -15.45 11.98
C LYS A 102 -15.57 -14.20 12.63
N THR A 103 -14.42 -14.31 13.31
CA THR A 103 -13.70 -13.11 13.76
C THR A 103 -12.96 -12.44 12.59
N PRO A 104 -12.72 -11.11 12.64
CA PRO A 104 -11.90 -10.43 11.62
C PRO A 104 -10.52 -11.07 11.46
N PHE A 105 -9.91 -11.53 12.55
CA PHE A 105 -8.61 -12.21 12.52
C PHE A 105 -8.67 -13.56 11.77
N ASP A 106 -9.75 -14.36 11.96
CA ASP A 106 -9.94 -15.61 11.22
C ASP A 106 -10.14 -15.36 9.73
N ILE A 107 -10.89 -14.29 9.40
CA ILE A 107 -11.08 -13.85 8.01
C ILE A 107 -9.72 -13.51 7.39
N ALA A 108 -8.92 -12.68 8.08
CA ALA A 108 -7.60 -12.29 7.60
C ALA A 108 -6.71 -13.49 7.33
N ARG A 109 -6.57 -14.40 8.28
CA ARG A 109 -5.73 -15.63 8.13
C ARG A 109 -6.21 -16.54 7.01
N PHE A 110 -7.53 -16.69 6.87
CA PHE A 110 -8.11 -17.52 5.82
C PHE A 110 -7.81 -16.96 4.42
N TYR A 111 -8.05 -15.66 4.20
CA TYR A 111 -7.83 -15.05 2.89
C TYR A 111 -6.36 -14.78 2.59
N GLU A 112 -5.51 -14.52 3.60
CA GLU A 112 -4.06 -14.51 3.45
C GLU A 112 -3.56 -15.86 2.91
N LYS A 113 -3.94 -16.97 3.56
CA LYS A 113 -3.57 -18.31 3.10
C LYS A 113 -4.04 -18.55 1.67
N ALA A 114 -5.28 -18.17 1.36
CA ALA A 114 -5.83 -18.35 0.02
C ALA A 114 -5.04 -17.55 -1.04
N PHE A 115 -4.63 -16.32 -0.71
CA PHE A 115 -3.83 -15.49 -1.57
C PHE A 115 -2.43 -16.11 -1.83
N LEU A 116 -1.76 -16.55 -0.79
CA LEU A 116 -0.43 -17.18 -0.91
C LEU A 116 -0.49 -18.50 -1.69
N ASP A 117 -1.54 -19.30 -1.53
CA ASP A 117 -1.78 -20.52 -2.31
C ASP A 117 -2.01 -20.18 -3.80
N ASP A 118 -2.73 -19.09 -4.10
CA ASP A 118 -2.95 -18.64 -5.46
C ASP A 118 -1.67 -18.07 -6.10
N MET A 119 -0.81 -17.32 -5.36
CA MET A 119 0.51 -16.91 -5.82
C MET A 119 1.35 -18.13 -6.26
N LYS A 120 1.43 -19.17 -5.43
CA LYS A 120 2.14 -20.41 -5.75
C LYS A 120 1.57 -21.07 -7.01
N SER A 121 0.23 -21.13 -7.14
CA SER A 121 -0.42 -21.76 -8.29
C SER A 121 -0.19 -21.01 -9.61
N LEU A 122 0.11 -19.72 -9.54
CA LEU A 122 0.47 -18.85 -10.66
C LEU A 122 1.98 -18.82 -10.92
N ASN A 123 2.77 -19.61 -10.19
CA ASN A 123 4.23 -19.64 -10.27
C ASN A 123 4.89 -18.27 -10.03
N ILE A 124 4.31 -17.49 -9.12
CA ILE A 124 4.85 -16.21 -8.66
C ILE A 124 5.90 -16.51 -7.57
N ASP A 125 7.12 -16.01 -7.74
CA ASP A 125 8.19 -16.13 -6.75
C ASP A 125 7.81 -15.34 -5.49
N MET A 126 7.88 -16.00 -4.31
CA MET A 126 7.56 -15.34 -3.06
C MET A 126 8.56 -14.21 -2.75
N PRO A 127 8.09 -13.08 -2.20
CA PRO A 127 8.97 -12.07 -1.61
C PRO A 127 9.87 -12.67 -0.53
N GLU A 128 11.06 -12.09 -0.34
CA GLU A 128 11.99 -12.51 0.72
C GLU A 128 11.40 -12.29 2.11
N ILE A 129 10.54 -11.25 2.25
CA ILE A 129 9.89 -10.89 3.51
C ILE A 129 8.41 -10.62 3.23
N ILE A 130 7.54 -11.35 3.91
CA ILE A 130 6.10 -11.08 3.97
C ILE A 130 5.77 -10.66 5.39
N VAL A 131 5.12 -9.51 5.54
CA VAL A 131 4.90 -8.88 6.83
C VAL A 131 3.44 -8.47 7.01
N ARG A 132 2.87 -8.76 8.16
CA ARG A 132 1.48 -8.40 8.48
C ARG A 132 1.42 -7.05 9.18
N ALA A 133 0.39 -6.28 8.87
CA ALA A 133 0.14 -4.99 9.54
C ALA A 133 -0.09 -5.20 11.05
N THR A 134 -0.88 -6.22 11.43
CA THR A 134 -1.15 -6.55 12.85
C THR A 134 0.10 -6.88 13.68
N ASP A 135 1.18 -7.34 13.05
CA ASP A 135 2.44 -7.64 13.72
C ASP A 135 3.33 -6.38 13.93
N ASN A 136 2.88 -5.19 13.48
CA ASN A 136 3.67 -3.95 13.48
C ASN A 136 2.94 -2.75 14.10
N ILE A 137 1.93 -2.98 14.92
CA ILE A 137 1.10 -1.91 15.53
C ILE A 137 1.95 -0.96 16.40
N LYS A 138 2.88 -1.48 17.18
CA LYS A 138 3.75 -0.66 18.04
C LYS A 138 4.66 0.27 17.23
N GLU A 139 5.23 -0.26 16.16
CA GLU A 139 6.08 0.53 15.25
C GLU A 139 5.27 1.61 14.53
N MET A 140 4.01 1.32 14.18
CA MET A 140 3.10 2.32 13.62
C MET A 140 2.78 3.42 14.63
N GLU A 141 2.55 3.04 15.89
CA GLU A 141 2.33 4.00 16.98
C GLU A 141 3.55 4.92 17.17
N GLU A 142 4.76 4.36 17.17
CA GLU A 142 6.01 5.13 17.29
C GLU A 142 6.20 6.07 16.08
N TYR A 143 5.85 5.60 14.89
CA TYR A 143 5.92 6.39 13.66
C TYR A 143 4.97 7.60 13.73
N VAL A 144 3.73 7.41 14.21
CA VAL A 144 2.77 8.51 14.42
C VAL A 144 3.28 9.50 15.44
N LYS A 145 3.79 9.05 16.58
CA LYS A 145 4.39 9.92 17.60
C LYS A 145 5.47 10.81 17.01
N LYS A 146 6.30 10.25 16.12
CA LYS A 146 7.36 11.01 15.46
C LYS A 146 6.82 12.06 14.49
N ILE A 147 5.76 11.75 13.74
CA ILE A 147 5.07 12.74 12.89
C ILE A 147 4.50 13.88 13.73
N ILE A 148 3.91 13.57 14.90
CA ILE A 148 3.36 14.57 15.84
C ILE A 148 4.49 15.45 16.39
N GLU A 149 5.58 14.85 16.90
CA GLU A 149 6.75 15.56 17.43
C GLU A 149 7.34 16.53 16.40
N ASN A 150 7.36 16.14 15.13
CA ASN A 150 7.87 16.97 14.04
C ASN A 150 6.87 18.05 13.58
N GLY A 151 5.66 18.10 14.15
CA GLY A 151 4.64 19.12 13.88
C GLY A 151 3.84 18.91 12.59
N PHE A 152 3.83 17.70 12.03
CA PHE A 152 3.09 17.35 10.81
C PHE A 152 1.71 16.70 11.07
N ALA A 153 1.29 16.60 12.30
CA ALA A 153 -0.03 16.06 12.64
C ALA A 153 -0.74 16.90 13.70
N TYR A 154 -2.05 16.74 13.76
CA TYR A 154 -2.89 17.33 14.80
C TYR A 154 -3.95 16.32 15.26
N GLU A 155 -4.33 16.47 16.52
CA GLU A 155 -5.31 15.63 17.19
C GLU A 155 -6.69 16.30 17.18
N THR A 156 -7.72 15.48 16.97
CA THR A 156 -9.13 15.81 17.22
C THR A 156 -9.67 14.90 18.32
N GLU A 157 -10.97 14.91 18.59
CA GLU A 157 -11.57 14.08 19.64
C GLU A 157 -11.35 12.56 19.39
N ASP A 158 -11.43 12.13 18.13
CA ASP A 158 -11.44 10.72 17.73
C ASP A 158 -10.38 10.32 16.68
N THR A 159 -9.64 11.28 16.11
CA THR A 159 -8.73 11.02 15.01
C THR A 159 -7.49 11.92 15.10
N ILE A 160 -6.33 11.33 14.79
CA ILE A 160 -5.10 12.07 14.52
C ILE A 160 -4.94 12.17 13.00
N TYR A 161 -4.92 13.41 12.49
CA TYR A 161 -4.77 13.69 11.07
C TYR A 161 -3.34 14.15 10.75
N PHE A 162 -2.85 13.74 9.59
CA PHE A 162 -1.68 14.36 8.98
C PHE A 162 -2.06 15.72 8.40
N ASP A 163 -1.30 16.76 8.75
CA ASP A 163 -1.47 18.13 8.26
C ASP A 163 -0.67 18.34 6.97
N THR A 164 -1.34 18.19 5.84
CA THR A 164 -0.68 18.32 4.52
C THR A 164 -0.20 19.72 4.23
N SER A 165 -0.72 20.75 4.90
CA SER A 165 -0.29 22.15 4.75
C SER A 165 1.12 22.42 5.29
N LYS A 166 1.65 21.50 6.10
CA LYS A 166 3.02 21.59 6.65
C LYS A 166 4.09 21.14 5.66
N LEU A 167 3.70 20.46 4.59
CA LEU A 167 4.62 20.08 3.52
C LEU A 167 4.84 21.25 2.55
N ASP A 168 6.08 21.45 2.10
CA ASP A 168 6.38 22.40 1.03
C ASP A 168 5.56 22.14 -0.22
N LYS A 169 5.33 20.85 -0.52
CA LYS A 169 4.49 20.41 -1.63
C LYS A 169 3.91 19.03 -1.33
N TYR A 170 2.58 18.94 -1.24
CA TYR A 170 1.81 17.72 -1.32
C TYR A 170 1.40 17.48 -2.78
N GLY A 171 1.27 16.22 -3.21
CA GLY A 171 0.90 15.88 -4.60
C GLY A 171 2.10 15.78 -5.55
N ILE A 172 3.28 15.41 -5.07
CA ILE A 172 4.48 15.30 -5.93
C ILE A 172 4.44 14.05 -6.83
N LEU A 173 3.80 12.97 -6.38
CA LEU A 173 3.63 11.74 -7.15
C LEU A 173 2.40 11.80 -8.06
N SER A 174 1.28 12.22 -7.51
CA SER A 174 -0.02 12.29 -8.19
C SER A 174 -0.08 13.43 -9.21
N ASN A 175 0.71 14.49 -8.98
CA ASN A 175 0.64 15.75 -9.73
C ASN A 175 -0.76 16.39 -9.70
N ILE A 176 -1.49 16.14 -8.63
CA ILE A 176 -2.81 16.74 -8.44
C ILE A 176 -2.61 18.22 -8.15
N ASN A 177 -3.28 19.06 -8.92
CA ASN A 177 -3.43 20.46 -8.59
C ASN A 177 -4.54 20.60 -7.54
N ILE A 178 -4.13 20.79 -6.28
CA ILE A 178 -5.04 20.91 -5.12
C ILE A 178 -6.05 22.06 -5.33
N GLU A 179 -5.65 23.11 -6.04
CA GLU A 179 -6.53 24.25 -6.32
C GLU A 179 -7.67 23.88 -7.28
N GLN A 180 -7.44 22.97 -8.22
CA GLN A 180 -8.47 22.51 -9.17
C GLN A 180 -9.43 21.49 -8.55
N GLN A 181 -9.04 20.78 -7.49
CA GLN A 181 -9.96 19.91 -6.74
C GLN A 181 -11.02 20.69 -5.94
N LYS A 182 -10.84 22.01 -5.75
CA LYS A 182 -11.82 22.84 -5.05
C LYS A 182 -13.17 22.96 -5.76
N GLU A 183 -13.24 22.68 -7.06
CA GLU A 183 -14.44 22.96 -7.87
C GLU A 183 -15.31 21.74 -8.25
N GLY A 184 -14.87 20.49 -8.05
CA GLY A 184 -15.52 19.33 -8.71
C GLY A 184 -16.06 18.20 -7.85
N ALA A 185 -15.69 18.07 -6.58
CA ALA A 185 -16.10 16.94 -5.77
C ALA A 185 -17.13 17.34 -4.70
N ARG A 186 -18.37 16.88 -4.85
CA ARG A 186 -19.36 16.74 -3.76
C ARG A 186 -18.95 15.56 -2.86
N VAL A 187 -17.80 15.67 -2.20
CA VAL A 187 -17.43 14.77 -1.10
C VAL A 187 -17.91 15.47 0.16
N GLU A 188 -18.70 14.80 0.99
CA GLU A 188 -19.01 15.27 2.34
C GLU A 188 -17.68 15.52 3.05
N GLN A 189 -17.39 16.80 3.33
CA GLN A 189 -16.15 17.16 4.00
C GLN A 189 -16.25 16.70 5.45
N ASP A 190 -15.24 15.97 5.90
CA ASP A 190 -15.03 15.77 7.32
C ASP A 190 -14.80 17.13 7.97
N ILE A 191 -15.77 17.55 8.78
CA ILE A 191 -15.77 18.84 9.47
C ILE A 191 -14.56 18.99 10.41
N ASN A 192 -13.93 17.88 10.78
CA ASN A 192 -12.78 17.84 11.68
C ASN A 192 -11.44 18.09 10.99
N LYS A 193 -11.40 18.01 9.64
CA LYS A 193 -10.18 18.25 8.88
C LYS A 193 -9.91 19.74 8.70
N LYS A 194 -8.66 20.16 8.97
CA LYS A 194 -8.20 21.54 8.72
C LYS A 194 -8.11 21.82 7.22
N ASN A 195 -7.63 20.86 6.45
CA ASN A 195 -7.51 20.95 5.00
C ASN A 195 -8.17 19.74 4.33
N LYS A 196 -8.71 19.90 3.13
CA LYS A 196 -9.36 18.81 2.38
C LYS A 196 -8.45 17.62 2.10
N THR A 197 -7.18 17.87 1.97
CA THR A 197 -6.14 16.86 1.67
C THR A 197 -5.59 16.18 2.90
N ASP A 198 -5.93 16.64 4.11
CA ASP A 198 -5.53 15.99 5.35
C ASP A 198 -6.15 14.59 5.42
N PHE A 199 -5.44 13.65 6.02
CA PHE A 199 -5.86 12.26 6.09
C PHE A 199 -5.56 11.65 7.45
N ALA A 200 -6.41 10.70 7.86
CA ALA A 200 -6.28 10.03 9.13
C ALA A 200 -5.05 9.14 9.18
N ILE A 201 -4.26 9.27 10.25
CA ILE A 201 -3.09 8.43 10.51
C ILE A 201 -3.28 7.52 11.71
N TRP A 202 -4.17 7.91 12.69
CA TRP A 202 -4.51 7.10 13.86
C TRP A 202 -5.93 7.42 14.29
N ILE A 203 -6.76 6.39 14.55
CA ILE A 203 -8.20 6.56 14.72
C ILE A 203 -8.68 5.85 15.97
N LYS A 204 -9.46 6.52 16.85
CA LYS A 204 -10.13 5.87 17.98
C LYS A 204 -11.14 4.85 17.50
N ALA A 205 -11.08 3.68 18.06
CA ALA A 205 -11.95 2.59 17.68
C ALA A 205 -13.33 2.74 18.35
N PRO A 206 -14.44 2.62 17.60
CA PRO A 206 -15.77 2.44 18.17
C PRO A 206 -15.79 1.24 19.13
N LYS A 207 -16.74 1.24 20.09
CA LYS A 207 -16.81 0.18 21.14
C LYS A 207 -16.86 -1.23 20.52
N GLU A 208 -17.64 -1.41 19.48
CA GLU A 208 -17.88 -2.66 18.76
C GLU A 208 -16.76 -3.04 17.78
N HIS A 209 -15.80 -2.17 17.56
CA HIS A 209 -14.67 -2.48 16.68
C HIS A 209 -13.73 -3.48 17.35
N ILE A 210 -13.53 -4.65 16.71
CA ILE A 210 -12.76 -5.76 17.28
C ILE A 210 -11.25 -5.54 17.09
N MET A 211 -10.85 -5.03 15.91
CA MET A 211 -9.43 -4.82 15.57
C MET A 211 -8.94 -3.48 16.10
N LYS A 212 -8.73 -3.42 17.40
CA LYS A 212 -8.24 -2.24 18.12
C LYS A 212 -7.17 -2.62 19.12
N TRP A 213 -6.28 -1.70 19.37
CA TRP A 213 -5.15 -1.85 20.28
C TRP A 213 -5.12 -0.71 21.29
N ASP A 214 -4.69 -0.99 22.50
CA ASP A 214 -4.42 0.05 23.49
C ASP A 214 -3.18 0.84 23.05
N SER A 215 -3.33 2.15 22.94
CA SER A 215 -2.28 3.07 22.50
C SER A 215 -2.24 4.33 23.34
N PHE A 216 -1.31 5.24 23.04
CA PHE A 216 -1.26 6.57 23.65
C PHE A 216 -2.53 7.39 23.41
N PHE A 217 -3.34 7.04 22.40
CA PHE A 217 -4.59 7.71 22.04
C PHE A 217 -5.84 6.96 22.57
N GLY A 218 -5.64 5.97 23.45
CA GLY A 218 -6.67 5.03 23.91
C GLY A 218 -6.89 3.87 22.93
N PRO A 219 -7.98 3.09 23.09
CA PRO A 219 -8.31 2.01 22.17
C PRO A 219 -8.51 2.52 20.75
N SER A 220 -7.62 2.16 19.82
CA SER A 220 -7.52 2.77 18.51
C SER A 220 -6.86 1.84 17.48
N TYR A 221 -6.79 2.26 16.23
CA TYR A 221 -6.21 1.51 15.12
C TYR A 221 -5.52 2.46 14.11
N PRO A 222 -4.54 1.95 13.32
CA PRO A 222 -3.81 2.77 12.35
C PRO A 222 -4.67 3.13 11.14
N GLY A 223 -4.40 4.29 10.54
CA GLY A 223 -4.85 4.63 9.20
C GLY A 223 -4.16 3.77 8.13
N TRP A 224 -4.82 3.53 7.03
CA TRP A 224 -4.39 2.61 5.96
C TRP A 224 -2.98 2.87 5.40
N HIS A 225 -2.62 4.14 5.19
CA HIS A 225 -1.35 4.50 4.57
C HIS A 225 -0.15 4.26 5.49
N LEU A 226 -0.39 4.36 6.80
CA LEU A 226 0.64 4.22 7.82
C LEU A 226 1.29 2.84 7.84
N GLU A 227 0.54 1.81 7.47
CA GLU A 227 1.03 0.44 7.42
C GLU A 227 2.25 0.32 6.50
N CYS A 228 2.10 0.75 5.24
CA CYS A 228 3.16 0.66 4.25
C CYS A 228 4.34 1.58 4.59
N SER A 229 4.08 2.80 5.06
CA SER A 229 5.13 3.73 5.49
C SER A 229 5.98 3.16 6.62
N THR A 230 5.34 2.56 7.62
CA THR A 230 6.04 1.98 8.78
C THR A 230 6.79 0.71 8.41
N MET A 231 6.12 -0.22 7.72
CA MET A 231 6.73 -1.50 7.38
C MET A 231 7.86 -1.35 6.35
N SER A 232 7.73 -0.47 5.35
CA SER A 232 8.82 -0.21 4.41
C SER A 232 10.04 0.33 5.16
N LYS A 233 9.87 1.31 6.04
CA LYS A 233 10.97 1.86 6.85
C LYS A 233 11.60 0.83 7.78
N LYS A 234 10.80 0.04 8.50
CA LYS A 234 11.30 -0.98 9.42
C LYS A 234 12.19 -2.01 8.74
N TYR A 235 11.79 -2.47 7.57
CA TYR A 235 12.49 -3.57 6.90
C TYR A 235 13.51 -3.12 5.85
N LEU A 236 13.35 -1.94 5.24
CA LEU A 236 14.23 -1.46 4.16
C LEU A 236 15.06 -0.23 4.55
N GLY A 237 14.65 0.49 5.60
CA GLY A 237 15.27 1.75 6.03
C GLY A 237 14.48 2.97 5.52
N GLU A 238 14.99 4.15 5.82
CA GLU A 238 14.36 5.43 5.44
C GLU A 238 14.31 5.65 3.92
N GLU A 239 15.24 5.05 3.20
CA GLU A 239 15.32 5.12 1.74
C GLU A 239 15.58 3.73 1.17
N PHE A 240 14.85 3.40 0.08
CA PHE A 240 14.99 2.14 -0.64
C PHE A 240 14.82 2.35 -2.14
N ASP A 241 15.12 1.33 -2.96
CA ASP A 241 15.22 1.54 -4.40
C ASP A 241 13.86 1.67 -5.08
N ILE A 242 12.96 0.71 -4.91
CA ILE A 242 11.74 0.59 -5.70
C ILE A 242 10.51 0.42 -4.80
N HIS A 243 9.50 1.27 -4.99
CA HIS A 243 8.16 1.09 -4.46
C HIS A 243 7.19 0.73 -5.59
N THR A 244 6.34 -0.29 -5.38
CA THR A 244 5.39 -0.73 -6.40
C THR A 244 3.95 -0.78 -5.88
N GLY A 245 2.98 -0.51 -6.78
CA GLY A 245 1.54 -0.61 -6.50
C GLY A 245 0.69 -0.64 -7.75
N GLY A 246 -0.62 -0.59 -7.60
CA GLY A 246 -1.55 -0.32 -8.69
C GLY A 246 -1.60 1.18 -9.02
N THR A 247 -2.08 1.53 -10.22
CA THR A 247 -2.24 2.95 -10.61
C THR A 247 -3.25 3.69 -9.73
N ASP A 248 -4.17 2.99 -9.06
CA ASP A 248 -5.09 3.54 -8.07
C ASP A 248 -4.39 4.02 -6.79
N HIS A 249 -3.19 3.54 -6.49
CA HIS A 249 -2.42 3.99 -5.34
C HIS A 249 -1.75 5.36 -5.55
N ILE A 250 -1.57 5.81 -6.81
CA ILE A 250 -0.81 7.03 -7.12
C ILE A 250 -1.39 8.26 -6.45
N SER A 251 -2.71 8.42 -6.54
CA SER A 251 -3.38 9.67 -6.16
C SER A 251 -3.59 9.84 -4.66
N ILE A 252 -3.66 8.75 -3.90
CA ILE A 252 -3.99 8.78 -2.47
C ILE A 252 -2.96 7.98 -1.67
N HIS A 253 -2.91 6.65 -1.85
CA HIS A 253 -2.16 5.77 -0.96
C HIS A 253 -0.66 6.09 -0.95
N HIS A 254 -0.01 6.05 -2.10
CA HIS A 254 1.42 6.32 -2.20
C HIS A 254 1.79 7.79 -2.00
N GLU A 255 0.89 8.72 -2.39
CA GLU A 255 1.09 10.14 -2.08
C GLU A 255 1.11 10.37 -0.57
N ASN A 256 0.20 9.73 0.16
CA ASN A 256 0.13 9.82 1.61
C ASN A 256 1.31 9.11 2.31
N GLU A 257 1.83 8.02 1.74
CA GLU A 257 3.07 7.40 2.24
C GLU A 257 4.27 8.34 2.09
N ILE A 258 4.38 9.04 0.96
CA ILE A 258 5.41 10.08 0.76
C ILE A 258 5.25 11.20 1.79
N ALA A 259 4.01 11.66 2.00
CA ALA A 259 3.71 12.70 2.99
C ALA A 259 4.13 12.25 4.40
N GLN A 260 3.75 11.05 4.81
CA GLN A 260 4.10 10.48 6.11
C GLN A 260 5.62 10.34 6.29
N SER A 261 6.34 9.86 5.28
CA SER A 261 7.79 9.73 5.35
C SER A 261 8.48 11.09 5.43
N LYS A 262 8.00 12.09 4.68
CA LYS A 262 8.51 13.47 4.79
C LYS A 262 8.22 14.07 6.17
N GLY A 263 7.05 13.82 6.74
CA GLY A 263 6.70 14.28 8.09
C GLY A 263 7.50 13.57 9.18
N GLU A 264 7.84 12.30 8.99
CA GLU A 264 8.56 11.50 9.98
C GLU A 264 10.09 11.72 9.93
N CYS A 265 10.71 11.73 8.74
CA CYS A 265 12.16 11.82 8.58
C CYS A 265 12.65 12.80 7.51
N GLY A 266 11.77 13.57 6.89
CA GLY A 266 12.11 14.58 5.89
C GLY A 266 12.44 14.04 4.49
N LYS A 267 12.26 12.73 4.22
CA LYS A 267 12.70 12.08 3.00
C LYS A 267 11.53 11.50 2.19
N VAL A 268 11.75 11.37 0.87
CA VAL A 268 10.92 10.52 0.00
C VAL A 268 11.44 9.09 0.10
N PRO A 269 10.63 8.09 0.47
CA PRO A 269 11.15 6.79 0.89
C PRO A 269 11.70 5.93 -0.24
N ALA A 270 11.24 6.12 -1.48
CA ALA A 270 11.68 5.32 -2.62
C ALA A 270 12.19 6.16 -3.77
N ASN A 271 13.28 5.68 -4.43
CA ASN A 271 13.85 6.35 -5.60
C ASN A 271 13.00 6.16 -6.84
N TYR A 272 12.40 4.97 -7.00
CA TYR A 272 11.58 4.61 -8.15
C TYR A 272 10.19 4.17 -7.71
N TRP A 273 9.17 4.84 -8.26
CA TRP A 273 7.75 4.53 -8.05
C TRP A 273 7.19 3.89 -9.31
N ILE A 274 6.80 2.61 -9.21
CA ILE A 274 6.38 1.83 -10.36
C ILE A 274 4.95 1.34 -10.16
N HIS A 275 4.09 1.63 -11.13
CA HIS A 275 2.68 1.30 -11.04
C HIS A 275 2.21 0.41 -12.18
N SER A 276 1.41 -0.58 -11.82
CA SER A 276 0.76 -1.49 -12.78
C SER A 276 -0.65 -1.03 -13.10
N GLU A 277 -0.98 -0.99 -14.38
CA GLU A 277 -2.35 -0.74 -14.83
C GLU A 277 -3.30 -1.89 -14.48
N PHE A 278 -4.59 -1.59 -14.46
CA PHE A 278 -5.64 -2.57 -14.21
C PHE A 278 -5.78 -3.58 -15.34
N LEU A 279 -6.21 -4.79 -14.99
CA LEU A 279 -6.78 -5.71 -15.97
C LEU A 279 -8.17 -5.22 -16.35
N GLN A 280 -8.37 -4.93 -17.65
CA GLN A 280 -9.66 -4.52 -18.17
C GLN A 280 -10.49 -5.72 -18.60
N VAL A 281 -11.81 -5.65 -18.37
CA VAL A 281 -12.80 -6.60 -18.85
C VAL A 281 -13.93 -5.80 -19.48
N ASP A 282 -14.25 -6.08 -20.73
CA ASP A 282 -15.28 -5.35 -21.50
C ASP A 282 -15.08 -3.81 -21.46
N GLY A 283 -13.82 -3.37 -21.63
CA GLY A 283 -13.47 -1.95 -21.66
C GLY A 283 -13.50 -1.22 -20.34
N GLY A 284 -13.64 -1.93 -19.20
CA GLY A 284 -13.61 -1.34 -17.85
C GLY A 284 -12.71 -2.09 -16.88
N LYS A 285 -12.42 -1.45 -15.74
CA LYS A 285 -11.66 -2.06 -14.64
C LYS A 285 -12.36 -3.34 -14.15
N MET A 286 -11.62 -4.44 -13.99
CA MET A 286 -12.14 -5.62 -13.30
C MET A 286 -12.41 -5.29 -11.84
N SER A 287 -13.66 -5.43 -11.39
CA SER A 287 -14.10 -5.03 -10.06
C SER A 287 -15.14 -5.99 -9.49
N LYS A 288 -15.03 -6.27 -8.18
CA LYS A 288 -16.01 -7.06 -7.43
C LYS A 288 -17.37 -6.37 -7.34
N SER A 289 -17.39 -5.06 -7.14
CA SER A 289 -18.61 -4.25 -7.04
C SER A 289 -19.42 -4.27 -8.33
N LEU A 290 -18.76 -4.34 -9.48
CA LEU A 290 -19.39 -4.45 -10.79
C LEU A 290 -19.73 -5.88 -11.19
N ARG A 291 -19.48 -6.88 -10.33
CA ARG A 291 -19.61 -8.33 -10.63
C ARG A 291 -18.81 -8.79 -11.86
N LYS A 292 -17.84 -8.00 -12.30
CA LYS A 292 -16.92 -8.28 -13.40
C LYS A 292 -15.59 -8.76 -12.82
N TYR A 293 -15.54 -10.04 -12.41
CA TYR A 293 -14.32 -10.62 -11.85
C TYR A 293 -14.23 -12.12 -12.14
N ILE A 294 -12.98 -12.59 -12.22
CA ILE A 294 -12.65 -14.00 -12.43
C ILE A 294 -11.63 -14.37 -11.35
N TYR A 295 -11.92 -15.44 -10.61
CA TYR A 295 -10.98 -16.01 -9.64
C TYR A 295 -10.13 -17.11 -10.30
N ASN A 296 -8.95 -17.39 -9.73
CA ASN A 296 -8.08 -18.48 -10.16
C ASN A 296 -8.82 -19.86 -10.01
N LYS A 297 -8.20 -20.94 -9.71
CA LYS A 297 -8.75 -22.32 -9.71
C LYS A 297 -10.15 -22.51 -9.14
N ARG A 298 -10.64 -21.62 -8.26
CA ARG A 298 -11.93 -21.77 -7.58
C ARG A 298 -13.14 -21.34 -8.41
N SER A 299 -12.97 -20.52 -9.42
CA SER A 299 -14.05 -20.19 -10.36
C SER A 299 -14.45 -21.38 -11.24
N ARG A 300 -13.55 -22.36 -11.42
CA ARG A 300 -13.82 -23.59 -12.17
C ARG A 300 -14.78 -24.54 -11.47
N ARG A 301 -14.92 -24.48 -10.13
CA ARG A 301 -15.80 -25.35 -9.34
C ARG A 301 -17.23 -24.83 -9.16
N LYS A 302 -17.53 -23.59 -9.54
CA LYS A 302 -18.87 -22.99 -9.45
C LYS A 302 -19.59 -22.87 -10.79
N ARG A 303 -19.09 -23.52 -11.85
CA ARG A 303 -19.78 -23.64 -13.14
C ARG A 303 -20.36 -25.05 -13.31
N ILE A 304 -21.06 -25.53 -12.30
CA ILE A 304 -21.98 -26.67 -12.43
C ILE A 304 -23.27 -26.26 -11.72
#